data_f448a94541e3f04484eb89de20da90d3
#
_entry.id   f448a94541e3f04484eb89de20da90d3
#
_cell.length_a   1.000
_cell.length_b   1.000
_cell.length_c   1.000
_cell.angle_alpha   90.00
_cell.angle_beta   90.00
_cell.angle_gamma   90.00
#
_symmetry.space_group_name_H-M   'P 1'
#
loop_
_entity.id
_entity.type
_entity.pdbx_description
1 polymer ?
#
loop_
_entity_poly.entity_id
_entity_poly.type
_entity_poly.pdbx_seq_one_letter_code
_entity_poly.pdbx_strand_id
1 'polypeptide(L)'
;MSRAGTMDTVLSFGSVTVHLGEKSGKYPDGNQVLVRGADSRVAFDTPQVANRIGADFDSVDLVILGHVHEDHMAGLHRVPQAAVHVHHADLAAAQSWAGLSAHFGYPAPVLADLKAKIERDFHYRPRPDATGYADAAAWDLGGGVRVRAHHLPGHTAGHCALVVENEGLAFIGDIDLSGFGPYYGDATSNLADFRRSLAAVAKLDAQVWVTSHHRAVITDRPKFDDALAAFSAKIDERRDRLLAMLAPGPQALADLVRQGLLYPPGHDAPWVDFAERRSIGLHLDELIVDDRVRALEDGRFALR
;
A
#
# COMPACT_ATOMS: atom_id res chain seq x y z
N MET A 1 -22.65 -6.30 -28.98
CA MET A 1 -23.12 -5.51 -27.84
C MET A 1 -21.90 -4.71 -27.32
N SER A 2 -21.88 -3.41 -27.62
CA SER A 2 -20.82 -2.49 -27.20
C SER A 2 -20.85 -2.38 -25.68
N ARG A 3 -19.74 -2.71 -24.97
CA ARG A 3 -19.56 -2.34 -23.58
C ARG A 3 -19.48 -0.81 -23.54
N ALA A 4 -20.50 -0.17 -22.98
CA ALA A 4 -20.40 1.23 -22.60
C ALA A 4 -19.25 1.32 -21.59
N GLY A 5 -18.11 1.90 -22.01
CA GLY A 5 -17.03 2.21 -21.09
C GLY A 5 -17.56 3.20 -20.06
N THR A 6 -17.53 2.83 -18.79
CA THR A 6 -17.64 3.81 -17.71
C THR A 6 -16.49 4.80 -17.92
N MET A 7 -16.83 6.07 -18.23
CA MET A 7 -15.80 7.15 -18.26
C MET A 7 -15.21 7.22 -16.86
N ASP A 8 -13.88 7.07 -16.76
CA ASP A 8 -13.17 7.22 -15.51
C ASP A 8 -13.51 8.61 -14.94
N THR A 9 -13.95 8.66 -13.69
CA THR A 9 -14.30 9.94 -13.05
C THR A 9 -13.00 10.68 -12.75
N VAL A 10 -12.92 11.92 -13.20
CA VAL A 10 -11.76 12.82 -12.98
C VAL A 10 -12.17 13.91 -12.00
N LEU A 11 -11.37 14.11 -10.97
CA LEU A 11 -11.54 15.16 -9.96
C LEU A 11 -10.32 16.09 -10.00
N SER A 12 -10.54 17.40 -9.83
CA SER A 12 -9.46 18.39 -9.88
C SER A 12 -9.44 19.23 -8.59
N PHE A 13 -8.23 19.45 -8.06
CA PHE A 13 -7.94 20.24 -6.88
C PHE A 13 -6.73 21.12 -7.17
N GLY A 14 -6.98 22.32 -7.71
CA GLY A 14 -5.92 23.24 -8.13
C GLY A 14 -4.95 22.58 -9.13
N SER A 15 -3.70 22.40 -8.70
CA SER A 15 -2.64 21.75 -9.49
C SER A 15 -2.74 20.23 -9.58
N VAL A 16 -3.67 19.61 -8.85
CA VAL A 16 -3.81 18.15 -8.75
C VAL A 16 -5.02 17.66 -9.53
N THR A 17 -4.83 16.58 -10.28
CA THR A 17 -5.89 15.82 -10.94
C THR A 17 -5.88 14.39 -10.44
N VAL A 18 -7.04 13.87 -10.03
CA VAL A 18 -7.22 12.49 -9.57
C VAL A 18 -8.11 11.76 -10.56
N HIS A 19 -7.56 10.74 -11.21
CA HIS A 19 -8.32 9.83 -12.07
C HIS A 19 -8.72 8.61 -11.26
N LEU A 20 -10.02 8.42 -11.09
CA LEU A 20 -10.53 7.28 -10.33
C LEU A 20 -10.54 6.02 -11.20
N GLY A 21 -9.94 4.97 -10.68
CA GLY A 21 -10.04 3.64 -11.27
C GLY A 21 -11.42 3.01 -11.08
N GLU A 22 -11.62 1.83 -11.65
CA GLU A 22 -12.87 1.09 -11.53
C GLU A 22 -13.24 0.85 -10.06
N LYS A 23 -14.51 1.08 -9.72
CA LYS A 23 -15.04 0.91 -8.36
C LYS A 23 -14.19 1.65 -7.31
N SER A 24 -13.86 2.92 -7.62
CA SER A 24 -13.02 3.78 -6.76
C SER A 24 -11.60 3.23 -6.56
N GLY A 25 -11.02 2.66 -7.61
CA GLY A 25 -9.68 2.10 -7.59
C GLY A 25 -9.56 0.76 -6.87
N LYS A 26 -10.67 0.00 -6.72
CA LYS A 26 -10.58 -1.33 -6.08
C LYS A 26 -9.53 -2.19 -6.77
N TYR A 27 -8.64 -2.82 -5.97
CA TYR A 27 -7.64 -3.78 -6.47
C TYR A 27 -8.28 -4.80 -7.46
N PRO A 28 -7.69 -5.11 -8.62
CA PRO A 28 -6.33 -4.77 -9.04
C PRO A 28 -6.17 -3.39 -9.73
N ASP A 29 -7.19 -2.56 -9.78
CA ASP A 29 -7.09 -1.17 -10.26
C ASP A 29 -6.56 -0.27 -9.12
N GLY A 30 -6.47 1.03 -9.35
CA GLY A 30 -6.05 2.02 -8.37
C GLY A 30 -6.44 3.41 -8.83
N ASN A 31 -6.30 4.41 -7.96
CA ASN A 31 -6.57 5.80 -8.27
C ASN A 31 -5.25 6.52 -8.60
N GLN A 32 -5.19 7.18 -9.76
CA GLN A 32 -4.00 7.90 -10.21
C GLN A 32 -4.07 9.36 -9.79
N VAL A 33 -3.02 9.84 -9.12
CA VAL A 33 -2.81 11.26 -8.83
C VAL A 33 -1.78 11.82 -9.81
N LEU A 34 -2.14 12.91 -10.50
CA LEU A 34 -1.23 13.69 -11.33
C LEU A 34 -1.12 15.09 -10.75
N VAL A 35 0.10 15.62 -10.64
CA VAL A 35 0.38 16.96 -10.14
C VAL A 35 1.08 17.75 -11.23
N ARG A 36 0.58 18.95 -11.53
CA ARG A 36 1.14 19.84 -12.54
C ARG A 36 1.74 21.09 -11.89
N GLY A 37 3.06 21.20 -11.89
CA GLY A 37 3.76 22.44 -11.63
C GLY A 37 4.02 23.24 -12.92
N ALA A 38 4.71 24.36 -12.79
CA ALA A 38 5.15 25.14 -13.94
C ALA A 38 6.29 24.44 -14.71
N ASP A 39 7.16 23.73 -13.99
CA ASP A 39 8.39 23.16 -14.53
C ASP A 39 8.32 21.63 -14.71
N SER A 40 7.41 20.94 -14.00
CA SER A 40 7.34 19.48 -14.00
C SER A 40 5.91 18.95 -13.85
N ARG A 41 5.68 17.77 -14.43
CA ARG A 41 4.47 16.96 -14.25
C ARG A 41 4.84 15.69 -13.51
N VAL A 42 4.14 15.42 -12.42
CA VAL A 42 4.45 14.32 -11.52
C VAL A 42 3.26 13.37 -11.40
N ALA A 43 3.53 12.07 -11.41
CA ALA A 43 2.57 11.05 -11.02
C ALA A 43 2.93 10.50 -9.62
N PHE A 44 1.92 10.33 -8.77
CA PHE A 44 2.06 9.54 -7.54
C PHE A 44 1.60 8.13 -7.84
N ASP A 45 2.52 7.17 -7.71
CA ASP A 45 2.35 5.81 -8.19
C ASP A 45 1.94 5.75 -9.68
N THR A 46 1.73 4.56 -10.19
CA THR A 46 1.27 4.34 -11.56
C THR A 46 0.35 3.12 -11.61
N PRO A 47 -0.87 3.22 -11.03
CA PRO A 47 -1.80 2.10 -10.98
C PRO A 47 -2.36 1.74 -12.37
N GLN A 48 -3.17 0.68 -12.44
CA GLN A 48 -3.75 0.20 -13.71
C GLN A 48 -4.54 1.26 -14.46
N VAL A 49 -5.23 2.17 -13.76
CA VAL A 49 -5.95 3.28 -14.41
C VAL A 49 -5.04 4.17 -15.25
N ALA A 50 -3.76 4.31 -14.90
CA ALA A 50 -2.77 5.08 -15.66
C ALA A 50 -2.68 4.63 -17.13
N ASN A 51 -2.92 3.33 -17.39
CA ASN A 51 -2.90 2.78 -18.74
C ASN A 51 -4.03 3.29 -19.64
N ARG A 52 -5.04 3.96 -19.07
CA ARG A 52 -6.22 4.46 -19.78
C ARG A 52 -6.27 5.99 -19.91
N ILE A 53 -5.39 6.74 -19.20
CA ILE A 53 -5.45 8.20 -19.13
C ILE A 53 -5.01 8.88 -20.44
N GLY A 54 -4.07 8.29 -21.16
CA GLY A 54 -3.59 8.87 -22.43
C GLY A 54 -2.53 9.97 -22.23
N ALA A 55 -2.59 11.02 -23.06
CA ALA A 55 -1.53 12.02 -23.20
C ALA A 55 -1.17 12.75 -21.88
N ASP A 56 -2.12 12.96 -20.99
CA ASP A 56 -1.83 13.62 -19.72
C ASP A 56 -0.90 12.78 -18.85
N PHE A 57 -1.07 11.46 -18.84
CA PHE A 57 -0.15 10.56 -18.15
C PHE A 57 1.16 10.37 -18.93
N ASP A 58 1.10 10.24 -20.27
CA ASP A 58 2.29 10.01 -21.11
C ASP A 58 3.29 11.18 -21.08
N SER A 59 2.86 12.36 -20.61
CA SER A 59 3.67 13.57 -20.48
C SER A 59 4.30 13.78 -19.09
N VAL A 60 4.25 12.74 -18.22
CA VAL A 60 4.85 12.79 -16.89
C VAL A 60 6.37 12.76 -16.97
N ASP A 61 7.02 13.67 -16.22
CA ASP A 61 8.48 13.83 -16.16
C ASP A 61 9.07 13.06 -14.97
N LEU A 62 8.29 12.89 -13.90
CA LEU A 62 8.71 12.27 -12.65
C LEU A 62 7.57 11.40 -12.09
N VAL A 63 7.91 10.20 -11.71
CA VAL A 63 7.05 9.32 -10.88
C VAL A 63 7.62 9.28 -9.46
N ILE A 64 6.80 9.61 -8.47
CA ILE A 64 7.13 9.41 -7.07
C ILE A 64 6.31 8.23 -6.57
N LEU A 65 6.96 7.11 -6.31
CA LEU A 65 6.31 5.94 -5.74
C LEU A 65 6.11 6.15 -4.23
N GLY A 66 4.87 6.08 -3.80
CA GLY A 66 4.51 6.08 -2.38
C GLY A 66 4.98 4.81 -1.68
N HIS A 67 4.99 3.68 -2.40
CA HIS A 67 5.61 2.41 -1.99
C HIS A 67 5.75 1.49 -3.21
N VAL A 68 6.26 0.27 -2.99
CA VAL A 68 6.47 -0.69 -4.07
C VAL A 68 5.61 -1.93 -3.87
N HIS A 69 4.53 -2.01 -4.67
CA HIS A 69 3.81 -3.23 -5.01
C HIS A 69 3.53 -3.24 -6.52
N GLU A 70 3.12 -4.39 -7.04
CA GLU A 70 2.95 -4.59 -8.48
C GLU A 70 1.93 -3.63 -9.09
N ASP A 71 0.84 -3.37 -8.39
CA ASP A 71 -0.25 -2.53 -8.86
C ASP A 71 0.08 -1.03 -8.80
N HIS A 72 1.06 -0.62 -7.99
CA HIS A 72 1.59 0.75 -7.96
C HIS A 72 2.63 1.03 -9.05
N MET A 73 3.08 0.01 -9.76
CA MET A 73 4.04 0.10 -10.87
C MET A 73 3.44 -0.28 -12.23
N ALA A 74 2.13 -0.55 -12.31
CA ALA A 74 1.46 -1.11 -13.48
C ALA A 74 1.49 -0.20 -14.72
N GLY A 75 1.61 1.12 -14.54
CA GLY A 75 1.69 2.11 -15.61
C GLY A 75 3.10 2.56 -15.96
N LEU A 76 4.15 2.17 -15.21
CA LEU A 76 5.53 2.65 -15.42
C LEU A 76 6.06 2.39 -16.85
N HIS A 77 5.64 1.32 -17.47
CA HIS A 77 6.04 0.96 -18.83
C HIS A 77 5.64 2.00 -19.88
N ARG A 78 4.64 2.86 -19.59
CA ARG A 78 4.17 3.94 -20.48
C ARG A 78 5.01 5.19 -20.42
N VAL A 79 5.74 5.39 -19.32
CA VAL A 79 6.57 6.58 -19.08
C VAL A 79 8.04 6.19 -18.86
N PRO A 80 8.66 5.49 -19.83
CA PRO A 80 10.04 5.01 -19.67
C PRO A 80 11.05 6.15 -19.55
N GLN A 81 10.71 7.35 -20.01
CA GLN A 81 11.53 8.55 -19.94
C GLN A 81 11.45 9.27 -18.59
N ALA A 82 10.39 9.04 -17.81
CA ALA A 82 10.21 9.70 -16.51
C ALA A 82 11.25 9.22 -15.49
N ALA A 83 11.81 10.14 -14.72
CA ALA A 83 12.57 9.77 -13.53
C ALA A 83 11.65 9.01 -12.53
N VAL A 84 12.19 8.05 -11.78
CA VAL A 84 11.44 7.33 -10.76
C VAL A 84 12.12 7.48 -9.42
N HIS A 85 11.38 8.05 -8.48
CA HIS A 85 11.81 8.21 -7.11
C HIS A 85 10.99 7.31 -6.19
N VAL A 86 11.63 6.65 -5.24
CA VAL A 86 11.02 5.76 -4.26
C VAL A 86 11.72 5.89 -2.92
N HIS A 87 11.06 5.64 -1.81
CA HIS A 87 11.74 5.68 -0.51
C HIS A 87 12.89 4.66 -0.45
N HIS A 88 14.00 5.02 0.20
CA HIS A 88 15.21 4.18 0.26
C HIS A 88 14.94 2.74 0.70
N ALA A 89 13.97 2.54 1.61
CA ALA A 89 13.66 1.21 2.13
C ALA A 89 12.98 0.27 1.11
N ASP A 90 12.32 0.84 0.08
CA ASP A 90 11.69 0.07 -1.01
C ASP A 90 12.51 0.13 -2.32
N LEU A 91 13.66 0.82 -2.34
CA LEU A 91 14.44 1.07 -3.56
C LEU A 91 14.85 -0.23 -4.28
N ALA A 92 15.34 -1.22 -3.55
CA ALA A 92 15.75 -2.49 -4.13
C ALA A 92 14.57 -3.23 -4.80
N ALA A 93 13.35 -3.10 -4.24
CA ALA A 93 12.14 -3.69 -4.79
C ALA A 93 11.72 -3.03 -6.11
N ALA A 94 11.91 -1.71 -6.25
CA ALA A 94 11.67 -1.01 -7.51
C ALA A 94 12.71 -1.37 -8.57
N GLN A 95 13.97 -1.56 -8.18
CA GLN A 95 15.09 -1.72 -9.11
C GLN A 95 15.23 -3.12 -9.70
N SER A 96 14.71 -4.16 -9.04
CA SER A 96 14.93 -5.53 -9.51
C SER A 96 13.88 -6.51 -9.03
N TRP A 97 13.70 -7.60 -9.81
CA TRP A 97 12.91 -8.74 -9.36
C TRP A 97 13.46 -9.38 -8.08
N ALA A 98 14.77 -9.43 -7.92
CA ALA A 98 15.39 -9.98 -6.71
C ALA A 98 15.00 -9.14 -5.47
N GLY A 99 15.01 -7.81 -5.59
CA GLY A 99 14.56 -6.89 -4.55
C GLY A 99 13.08 -7.05 -4.24
N LEU A 100 12.22 -7.11 -5.27
CA LEU A 100 10.78 -7.31 -5.09
C LEU A 100 10.46 -8.68 -4.50
N SER A 101 11.17 -9.73 -4.90
CA SER A 101 11.04 -11.07 -4.30
C SER A 101 11.38 -11.09 -2.81
N ALA A 102 12.47 -10.40 -2.42
CA ALA A 102 12.85 -10.25 -1.02
C ALA A 102 11.84 -9.42 -0.24
N HIS A 103 11.23 -8.43 -0.89
CA HIS A 103 10.18 -7.59 -0.32
C HIS A 103 8.92 -8.40 0.04
N PHE A 104 8.43 -9.24 -0.87
CA PHE A 104 7.33 -10.18 -0.59
C PHE A 104 7.72 -11.26 0.43
N GLY A 105 8.93 -11.83 0.28
CA GLY A 105 9.44 -12.88 1.17
C GLY A 105 8.78 -14.24 1.02
N TYR A 106 8.10 -14.51 -0.12
CA TYR A 106 7.44 -15.77 -0.39
C TYR A 106 8.42 -16.84 -0.89
N PRO A 107 8.10 -18.14 -0.77
CA PRO A 107 8.93 -19.21 -1.31
C PRO A 107 9.07 -19.17 -2.83
N ALA A 108 10.19 -19.68 -3.33
CA ALA A 108 10.55 -19.63 -4.74
C ALA A 108 9.45 -20.11 -5.72
N PRO A 109 8.70 -21.20 -5.48
CA PRO A 109 7.62 -21.60 -6.37
C PRO A 109 6.50 -20.55 -6.47
N VAL A 110 6.08 -19.98 -5.32
CA VAL A 110 5.06 -18.93 -5.27
C VAL A 110 5.54 -17.67 -5.97
N LEU A 111 6.81 -17.29 -5.76
CA LEU A 111 7.43 -16.14 -6.43
C LEU A 111 7.52 -16.32 -7.95
N ALA A 112 7.73 -17.53 -8.44
CA ALA A 112 7.77 -17.80 -9.88
C ALA A 112 6.39 -17.59 -10.52
N ASP A 113 5.33 -18.12 -9.90
CA ASP A 113 3.95 -17.96 -10.36
C ASP A 113 3.51 -16.50 -10.25
N LEU A 114 3.85 -15.84 -9.13
CA LEU A 114 3.55 -14.42 -8.90
C LEU A 114 4.24 -13.54 -9.96
N LYS A 115 5.51 -13.79 -10.27
CA LYS A 115 6.24 -13.06 -11.32
C LYS A 115 5.54 -13.14 -12.66
N ALA A 116 5.20 -14.34 -13.10
CA ALA A 116 4.49 -14.54 -14.36
C ALA A 116 3.12 -13.81 -14.38
N LYS A 117 2.43 -13.82 -13.23
CA LYS A 117 1.17 -13.09 -13.07
C LYS A 117 1.35 -11.58 -13.17
N ILE A 118 2.28 -11.00 -12.41
CA ILE A 118 2.44 -9.53 -12.37
C ILE A 118 3.03 -8.99 -13.67
N GLU A 119 3.90 -9.72 -14.35
CA GLU A 119 4.40 -9.36 -15.68
C GLU A 119 3.27 -9.32 -16.72
N ARG A 120 2.30 -10.25 -16.65
CA ARG A 120 1.17 -10.33 -17.56
C ARG A 120 0.07 -9.33 -17.22
N ASP A 121 -0.32 -9.25 -15.93
CA ASP A 121 -1.53 -8.54 -15.49
C ASP A 121 -1.25 -7.08 -15.14
N PHE A 122 -0.04 -6.76 -14.68
CA PHE A 122 0.38 -5.42 -14.25
C PHE A 122 1.51 -4.83 -15.11
N HIS A 123 1.87 -5.48 -16.21
CA HIS A 123 2.97 -5.03 -17.07
C HIS A 123 4.29 -4.78 -16.32
N TYR A 124 4.48 -5.49 -15.19
CA TYR A 124 5.61 -5.28 -14.31
C TYR A 124 6.94 -5.32 -15.06
N ARG A 125 7.72 -4.28 -14.86
CA ARG A 125 9.12 -4.18 -15.28
C ARG A 125 9.91 -3.45 -14.19
N PRO A 126 11.05 -3.99 -13.77
CA PRO A 126 11.89 -3.28 -12.81
C PRO A 126 12.40 -1.96 -13.40
N ARG A 127 12.68 -1.00 -12.52
CA ARG A 127 13.27 0.31 -12.85
C ARG A 127 14.65 0.42 -12.21
N PRO A 128 15.69 -0.19 -12.82
CA PRO A 128 17.04 -0.17 -12.26
C PRO A 128 17.62 1.25 -12.15
N ASP A 129 17.05 2.20 -12.86
CA ASP A 129 17.34 3.64 -12.82
C ASP A 129 16.63 4.39 -11.70
N ALA A 130 15.72 3.75 -10.96
CA ALA A 130 15.03 4.38 -9.83
C ALA A 130 16.03 4.90 -8.79
N THR A 131 15.75 6.05 -8.20
CA THR A 131 16.57 6.70 -7.17
C THR A 131 15.83 6.80 -5.84
N GLY A 132 16.59 6.68 -4.75
CA GLY A 132 16.03 6.68 -3.40
C GLY A 132 15.82 8.08 -2.83
N TYR A 133 14.70 8.30 -2.13
CA TYR A 133 14.49 9.46 -1.28
C TYR A 133 14.35 9.05 0.20
N ALA A 134 14.54 10.02 1.10
CA ALA A 134 14.38 9.86 2.54
C ALA A 134 13.07 10.49 3.02
N ASP A 135 12.74 10.26 4.30
CA ASP A 135 11.66 10.98 4.97
C ASP A 135 11.83 12.50 4.84
N ALA A 136 10.71 13.20 4.76
CA ALA A 136 10.62 14.64 4.55
C ALA A 136 11.25 15.15 3.23
N ALA A 137 11.60 14.27 2.29
CA ALA A 137 12.02 14.69 0.96
C ALA A 137 10.96 15.60 0.32
N ALA A 138 11.40 16.61 -0.41
CA ALA A 138 10.50 17.57 -1.04
C ALA A 138 10.93 17.84 -2.49
N TRP A 139 9.92 18.04 -3.33
CA TRP A 139 10.08 18.41 -4.75
C TRP A 139 9.37 19.73 -5.00
N ASP A 140 10.10 20.69 -5.52
CA ASP A 140 9.55 21.94 -6.07
C ASP A 140 9.25 21.71 -7.54
N LEU A 141 8.00 21.83 -7.92
CA LEU A 141 7.53 21.59 -9.29
C LEU A 141 7.38 22.87 -10.10
N GLY A 142 7.81 24.01 -9.55
CA GLY A 142 7.61 25.34 -10.11
C GLY A 142 6.19 25.88 -9.91
N GLY A 143 6.04 27.20 -10.07
CA GLY A 143 4.73 27.85 -9.91
C GLY A 143 4.15 27.84 -8.50
N GLY A 144 4.97 27.57 -7.48
CA GLY A 144 4.55 27.46 -6.08
C GLY A 144 3.98 26.08 -5.72
N VAL A 145 4.04 25.11 -6.61
CA VAL A 145 3.59 23.73 -6.37
C VAL A 145 4.71 22.93 -5.73
N ARG A 146 4.46 22.41 -4.52
CA ARG A 146 5.45 21.65 -3.77
C ARG A 146 4.87 20.34 -3.24
N VAL A 147 5.62 19.25 -3.42
CA VAL A 147 5.31 17.93 -2.91
C VAL A 147 6.27 17.59 -1.76
N ARG A 148 5.75 17.00 -0.69
CA ARG A 148 6.54 16.48 0.43
C ARG A 148 6.17 15.02 0.73
N ALA A 149 7.19 14.19 0.94
CA ALA A 149 7.01 12.83 1.43
C ALA A 149 6.96 12.80 2.96
N HIS A 150 6.07 11.95 3.49
CA HIS A 150 5.99 11.60 4.90
C HIS A 150 6.14 10.09 5.02
N HIS A 151 7.21 9.61 5.62
CA HIS A 151 7.47 8.19 5.78
C HIS A 151 6.49 7.57 6.78
N LEU A 152 5.68 6.64 6.32
CA LEU A 152 4.62 5.96 7.06
C LEU A 152 4.78 4.43 6.90
N PRO A 153 5.87 3.83 7.43
CA PRO A 153 6.16 2.41 7.25
C PRO A 153 5.13 1.52 7.95
N GLY A 154 5.09 0.26 7.53
CA GLY A 154 4.26 -0.77 8.16
C GLY A 154 3.51 -1.63 7.16
N HIS A 155 2.91 -1.03 6.13
CA HIS A 155 2.42 -1.74 4.95
C HIS A 155 3.61 -2.32 4.18
N THR A 156 4.52 -1.47 3.73
CA THR A 156 5.89 -1.81 3.35
C THR A 156 6.88 -1.04 4.23
N ALA A 157 8.16 -1.36 4.15
CA ALA A 157 9.20 -0.63 4.89
C ALA A 157 9.38 0.81 4.36
N GLY A 158 9.09 1.05 3.08
CA GLY A 158 9.24 2.36 2.43
C GLY A 158 7.94 3.09 2.16
N HIS A 159 6.79 2.62 2.67
CA HIS A 159 5.52 3.29 2.44
C HIS A 159 5.53 4.75 2.92
N CYS A 160 5.05 5.66 2.07
CA CYS A 160 4.97 7.10 2.32
C CYS A 160 3.61 7.67 1.95
N ALA A 161 3.16 8.68 2.65
CA ALA A 161 2.19 9.63 2.12
C ALA A 161 2.92 10.73 1.35
N LEU A 162 2.28 11.22 0.28
CA LEU A 162 2.78 12.31 -0.55
C LEU A 162 1.80 13.50 -0.44
N VAL A 163 2.29 14.61 0.10
CA VAL A 163 1.46 15.81 0.35
C VAL A 163 1.78 16.89 -0.66
N VAL A 164 0.77 17.38 -1.37
CA VAL A 164 0.85 18.59 -2.20
C VAL A 164 0.53 19.77 -1.30
N GLU A 165 1.57 20.45 -0.80
CA GLU A 165 1.49 21.41 0.32
C GLU A 165 0.56 22.58 0.01
N ASN A 166 0.65 23.16 -1.18
CA ASN A 166 -0.16 24.31 -1.58
C ASN A 166 -1.65 23.99 -1.81
N GLU A 167 -1.98 22.71 -2.05
CA GLU A 167 -3.37 22.27 -2.25
C GLU A 167 -3.97 21.64 -1.00
N GLY A 168 -3.18 21.43 0.06
CA GLY A 168 -3.60 20.70 1.25
C GLY A 168 -4.12 19.31 0.93
N LEU A 169 -3.52 18.64 -0.09
CA LEU A 169 -3.91 17.30 -0.54
C LEU A 169 -2.86 16.29 -0.15
N ALA A 170 -3.28 15.23 0.56
CA ALA A 170 -2.46 14.08 0.91
C ALA A 170 -2.89 12.83 0.14
N PHE A 171 -2.00 12.28 -0.68
CA PHE A 171 -2.11 10.92 -1.17
C PHE A 171 -1.51 9.99 -0.13
N ILE A 172 -2.32 9.10 0.43
CA ILE A 172 -1.97 8.27 1.59
C ILE A 172 -1.75 6.79 1.24
N GLY A 173 -1.61 6.49 -0.05
CA GLY A 173 -1.26 5.15 -0.55
C GLY A 173 -2.23 4.08 -0.06
N ASP A 174 -1.67 3.00 0.47
CA ASP A 174 -2.40 1.82 0.95
C ASP A 174 -2.83 1.89 2.42
N ILE A 175 -2.85 3.10 2.97
CA ILE A 175 -3.79 3.41 4.04
C ILE A 175 -5.14 3.68 3.37
N ASP A 176 -5.74 2.62 2.79
CA ASP A 176 -6.86 2.70 1.84
C ASP A 176 -8.23 2.86 2.51
N LEU A 177 -8.26 2.87 3.83
CA LEU A 177 -9.43 3.08 4.68
C LEU A 177 -10.60 2.12 4.38
N SER A 178 -10.29 0.95 3.82
CA SER A 178 -11.27 -0.09 3.50
C SER A 178 -11.72 -0.87 4.74
N GLY A 179 -12.83 -1.59 4.60
CA GLY A 179 -13.32 -2.51 5.64
C GLY A 179 -12.43 -3.75 5.82
N PHE A 180 -11.54 -4.04 4.88
CA PHE A 180 -10.52 -5.08 5.04
C PHE A 180 -9.52 -4.71 6.16
N GLY A 181 -9.20 -3.42 6.27
CA GLY A 181 -8.22 -2.91 7.22
C GLY A 181 -6.77 -3.02 6.73
N PRO A 182 -5.80 -2.65 7.57
CA PRO A 182 -4.39 -2.63 7.21
C PRO A 182 -3.89 -3.99 6.70
N TYR A 183 -3.12 -3.99 5.59
CA TYR A 183 -2.41 -5.16 5.10
C TYR A 183 -0.93 -5.10 5.51
N TYR A 184 -0.45 -6.19 6.12
CA TYR A 184 0.93 -6.34 6.61
C TYR A 184 1.42 -7.78 6.45
N GLY A 185 1.19 -8.35 5.25
CA GLY A 185 1.47 -9.76 4.94
C GLY A 185 2.82 -10.05 4.31
N ASP A 186 3.62 -9.02 3.98
CA ASP A 186 4.91 -9.19 3.32
C ASP A 186 6.09 -9.20 4.29
N ALA A 187 7.25 -9.67 3.82
CA ALA A 187 8.44 -9.75 4.66
C ALA A 187 8.88 -8.38 5.20
N THR A 188 8.66 -7.31 4.43
CA THR A 188 9.01 -5.93 4.82
C THR A 188 7.93 -5.23 5.64
N SER A 189 6.76 -5.85 5.82
CA SER A 189 5.70 -5.30 6.66
C SER A 189 6.07 -5.35 8.15
N ASN A 190 5.61 -4.34 8.91
CA ASN A 190 5.82 -4.24 10.35
C ASN A 190 4.59 -3.68 11.06
N LEU A 191 4.03 -4.43 12.00
CA LEU A 191 2.78 -4.07 12.66
C LEU A 191 2.94 -2.88 13.62
N ALA A 192 4.03 -2.84 14.38
CA ALA A 192 4.31 -1.74 15.31
C ALA A 192 4.55 -0.42 14.56
N ASP A 193 5.27 -0.47 13.43
CA ASP A 193 5.44 0.68 12.54
C ASP A 193 4.11 1.12 11.98
N PHE A 194 3.26 0.20 11.53
CA PHE A 194 1.96 0.55 10.96
C PHE A 194 1.06 1.26 11.98
N ARG A 195 1.03 0.79 13.23
CA ARG A 195 0.30 1.49 14.31
C ARG A 195 0.80 2.93 14.48
N ARG A 196 2.13 3.17 14.46
CA ARG A 196 2.71 4.52 14.54
C ARG A 196 2.33 5.36 13.32
N SER A 197 2.37 4.78 12.14
CA SER A 197 2.02 5.44 10.88
C SER A 197 0.55 5.84 10.82
N LEU A 198 -0.37 5.01 11.30
CA LEU A 198 -1.81 5.34 11.40
C LEU A 198 -2.05 6.52 12.37
N ALA A 199 -1.31 6.59 13.48
CA ALA A 199 -1.37 7.73 14.39
C ALA A 199 -0.72 9.00 13.79
N ALA A 200 0.26 8.85 12.89
CA ALA A 200 0.92 9.97 12.22
C ALA A 200 0.09 10.53 11.06
N VAL A 201 -0.54 9.68 10.24
CA VAL A 201 -1.38 10.12 9.12
C VAL A 201 -2.57 10.97 9.58
N ALA A 202 -3.11 10.69 10.77
CA ALA A 202 -4.16 11.50 11.39
C ALA A 202 -3.75 12.98 11.62
N LYS A 203 -2.44 13.25 11.69
CA LYS A 203 -1.86 14.56 11.99
C LYS A 203 -1.34 15.30 10.75
N LEU A 204 -1.45 14.70 9.57
CA LEU A 204 -1.07 15.38 8.34
C LEU A 204 -1.92 16.64 8.15
N ASP A 205 -1.24 17.72 7.78
CA ASP A 205 -1.90 18.98 7.44
C ASP A 205 -2.48 18.86 6.01
N ALA A 206 -3.70 18.34 5.95
CA ALA A 206 -4.43 18.13 4.71
C ALA A 206 -5.93 18.37 4.90
N GLN A 207 -6.58 18.75 3.81
CA GLN A 207 -8.03 18.94 3.69
C GLN A 207 -8.65 17.96 2.69
N VAL A 208 -7.80 17.37 1.83
CA VAL A 208 -8.19 16.36 0.84
C VAL A 208 -7.29 15.16 1.03
N TRP A 209 -7.89 13.99 1.22
CA TRP A 209 -7.16 12.71 1.31
C TRP A 209 -7.52 11.85 0.12
N VAL A 210 -6.50 11.32 -0.55
CA VAL A 210 -6.62 10.41 -1.68
C VAL A 210 -6.01 9.07 -1.29
N THR A 211 -6.77 8.00 -1.43
CA THR A 211 -6.28 6.62 -1.21
C THR A 211 -5.98 5.95 -2.55
N SER A 212 -5.03 5.02 -2.58
CA SER A 212 -4.78 4.20 -3.77
C SER A 212 -6.01 3.41 -4.15
N HIS A 213 -6.73 2.87 -3.17
CA HIS A 213 -7.85 1.96 -3.38
C HIS A 213 -9.10 2.38 -2.60
N HIS A 214 -10.26 1.81 -2.97
CA HIS A 214 -11.54 1.77 -2.26
C HIS A 214 -12.23 3.10 -1.94
N ARG A 215 -11.59 4.03 -1.22
CA ARG A 215 -12.25 5.27 -0.77
C ARG A 215 -12.07 6.43 -1.73
N ALA A 216 -11.11 6.33 -2.63
CA ALA A 216 -10.76 7.34 -3.62
C ALA A 216 -10.43 8.70 -2.97
N VAL A 217 -11.37 9.60 -2.85
CA VAL A 217 -11.16 10.97 -2.35
C VAL A 217 -12.09 11.27 -1.19
N ILE A 218 -11.55 11.81 -0.11
CA ILE A 218 -12.29 12.30 1.05
C ILE A 218 -11.93 13.77 1.26
N THR A 219 -12.95 14.64 1.34
CA THR A 219 -12.80 16.09 1.56
C THR A 219 -13.44 16.57 2.87
N ASP A 220 -13.95 15.64 3.65
CA ASP A 220 -14.65 15.88 4.92
C ASP A 220 -13.79 15.31 6.05
N ARG A 221 -13.21 16.16 6.89
CA ARG A 221 -12.30 15.76 7.97
C ARG A 221 -12.96 14.78 8.96
N PRO A 222 -14.17 14.99 9.48
CA PRO A 222 -14.84 14.01 10.32
C PRO A 222 -14.98 12.62 9.65
N LYS A 223 -15.36 12.56 8.36
CA LYS A 223 -15.45 11.29 7.63
C LYS A 223 -14.10 10.61 7.46
N PHE A 224 -13.02 11.38 7.26
CA PHE A 224 -11.68 10.86 7.24
C PHE A 224 -11.29 10.26 8.59
N ASP A 225 -11.50 11.01 9.68
CA ASP A 225 -11.17 10.56 11.03
C ASP A 225 -11.94 9.29 11.42
N ASP A 226 -13.24 9.22 11.12
CA ASP A 226 -14.08 8.03 11.36
C ASP A 226 -13.58 6.82 10.53
N ALA A 227 -13.27 7.03 9.25
CA ALA A 227 -12.77 5.97 8.38
C ALA A 227 -11.38 5.47 8.84
N LEU A 228 -10.49 6.37 9.24
CA LEU A 228 -9.17 6.03 9.76
C LEU A 228 -9.26 5.28 11.10
N ALA A 229 -10.16 5.70 11.99
CA ALA A 229 -10.40 5.01 13.25
C ALA A 229 -10.92 3.59 13.01
N ALA A 230 -11.90 3.42 12.12
CA ALA A 230 -12.45 2.11 11.76
C ALA A 230 -11.40 1.21 11.09
N PHE A 231 -10.56 1.77 10.21
CA PHE A 231 -9.45 1.06 9.56
C PHE A 231 -8.41 0.60 10.57
N SER A 232 -8.01 1.49 11.50
CA SER A 232 -7.02 1.20 12.54
C SER A 232 -7.52 0.14 13.52
N ALA A 233 -8.80 0.18 13.90
CA ALA A 233 -9.42 -0.77 14.82
C ALA A 233 -9.34 -2.23 14.32
N LYS A 234 -9.22 -2.46 13.00
CA LYS A 234 -9.04 -3.79 12.43
C LYS A 234 -7.80 -4.53 12.95
N ILE A 235 -6.76 -3.81 13.32
CA ILE A 235 -5.57 -4.43 13.93
C ILE A 235 -5.94 -5.04 15.29
N ASP A 236 -6.68 -4.32 16.12
CA ASP A 236 -7.09 -4.80 17.43
C ASP A 236 -8.16 -5.89 17.33
N GLU A 237 -9.11 -5.79 16.40
CA GLU A 237 -10.08 -6.86 16.10
C GLU A 237 -9.36 -8.18 15.72
N ARG A 238 -8.30 -8.10 14.91
CA ARG A 238 -7.49 -9.27 14.52
C ARG A 238 -6.72 -9.84 15.71
N ARG A 239 -6.13 -8.98 16.56
CA ARG A 239 -5.48 -9.39 17.80
C ARG A 239 -6.45 -10.15 18.70
N ASP A 240 -7.66 -9.61 18.92
CA ASP A 240 -8.66 -10.21 19.79
C ASP A 240 -9.19 -11.53 19.19
N ARG A 241 -9.33 -11.61 17.87
CA ARG A 241 -9.64 -12.86 17.16
C ARG A 241 -8.55 -13.92 17.36
N LEU A 242 -7.27 -13.55 17.28
CA LEU A 242 -6.15 -14.46 17.51
C LEU A 242 -6.15 -15.00 18.96
N LEU A 243 -6.44 -14.15 19.94
CA LEU A 243 -6.61 -14.58 21.34
C LEU A 243 -7.77 -15.57 21.48
N ALA A 244 -8.88 -15.33 20.79
CA ALA A 244 -10.02 -16.26 20.79
C ALA A 244 -9.66 -17.61 20.13
N MET A 245 -8.84 -17.63 19.07
CA MET A 245 -8.34 -18.87 18.45
C MET A 245 -7.47 -19.69 19.42
N LEU A 246 -6.74 -19.03 20.32
CA LEU A 246 -5.89 -19.67 21.33
C LEU A 246 -6.66 -20.08 22.60
N ALA A 247 -7.88 -19.62 22.82
CA ALA A 247 -8.66 -19.89 24.02
C ALA A 247 -8.96 -21.39 24.26
N PRO A 248 -9.20 -22.24 23.23
CA PRO A 248 -9.41 -23.67 23.42
C PRO A 248 -8.18 -24.46 23.90
N GLY A 249 -6.96 -23.88 23.74
CA GLY A 249 -5.71 -24.51 24.13
C GLY A 249 -4.56 -24.17 23.17
N PRO A 250 -3.37 -24.75 23.41
CA PRO A 250 -2.19 -24.45 22.59
C PRO A 250 -2.36 -24.80 21.11
N GLN A 251 -1.99 -23.88 20.21
CA GLN A 251 -2.12 -24.01 18.76
C GLN A 251 -0.76 -23.88 18.08
N ALA A 252 -0.51 -24.66 17.02
CA ALA A 252 0.62 -24.44 16.13
C ALA A 252 0.31 -23.30 15.17
N LEU A 253 1.35 -22.59 14.69
CA LEU A 253 1.18 -21.51 13.73
C LEU A 253 0.41 -21.97 12.47
N ALA A 254 0.69 -23.20 11.98
CA ALA A 254 -0.02 -23.75 10.83
C ALA A 254 -1.53 -23.95 11.08
N ASP A 255 -1.94 -24.24 12.31
CA ASP A 255 -3.36 -24.38 12.67
C ASP A 255 -4.06 -23.01 12.70
N LEU A 256 -3.37 -22.00 13.20
CA LEU A 256 -3.86 -20.61 13.19
C LEU A 256 -4.01 -20.08 11.77
N VAL A 257 -3.04 -20.36 10.90
CA VAL A 257 -3.09 -19.99 9.47
C VAL A 257 -4.31 -20.60 8.78
N ARG A 258 -4.62 -21.89 9.04
CA ARG A 258 -5.81 -22.53 8.45
C ARG A 258 -7.13 -21.92 8.92
N GLN A 259 -7.17 -21.31 10.10
CA GLN A 259 -8.34 -20.59 10.60
C GLN A 259 -8.50 -19.21 9.96
N GLY A 260 -7.44 -18.65 9.39
CA GLY A 260 -7.40 -17.37 8.71
C GLY A 260 -7.58 -16.18 9.65
N LEU A 261 -6.71 -15.19 9.57
CA LEU A 261 -6.78 -13.95 10.35
C LEU A 261 -7.16 -12.75 9.46
N LEU A 262 -6.50 -12.62 8.31
CA LEU A 262 -6.75 -11.56 7.32
C LEU A 262 -7.85 -11.98 6.35
N TYR A 263 -7.75 -13.19 5.84
CA TYR A 263 -8.64 -13.73 4.83
C TYR A 263 -9.62 -14.75 5.43
N PRO A 264 -10.80 -14.91 4.83
CA PRO A 264 -11.70 -15.99 5.26
C PRO A 264 -11.04 -17.36 4.98
N PRO A 265 -11.33 -18.38 5.81
CA PRO A 265 -10.84 -19.74 5.59
C PRO A 265 -11.18 -20.24 4.17
N GLY A 266 -10.20 -20.86 3.51
CA GLY A 266 -10.39 -21.39 2.15
C GLY A 266 -10.29 -20.34 1.04
N HIS A 267 -9.81 -19.14 1.32
CA HIS A 267 -9.48 -18.18 0.27
C HIS A 267 -8.31 -18.71 -0.56
N ASP A 268 -8.59 -19.01 -1.83
CA ASP A 268 -7.64 -19.69 -2.72
C ASP A 268 -6.82 -18.68 -3.53
N ALA A 269 -5.67 -18.30 -2.96
CA ALA A 269 -4.63 -17.58 -3.71
C ALA A 269 -3.25 -18.01 -3.20
N PRO A 270 -2.25 -18.20 -4.08
CA PRO A 270 -0.98 -18.84 -3.75
C PRO A 270 -0.17 -18.17 -2.63
N TRP A 271 -0.38 -16.86 -2.42
CA TRP A 271 0.34 -16.08 -1.41
C TRP A 271 -0.36 -16.01 -0.04
N VAL A 272 -1.65 -16.40 0.04
CA VAL A 272 -2.49 -16.17 1.23
C VAL A 272 -1.91 -16.84 2.47
N ASP A 273 -1.49 -18.09 2.38
CA ASP A 273 -0.90 -18.80 3.53
C ASP A 273 0.34 -18.08 4.09
N PHE A 274 1.12 -17.44 3.22
CA PHE A 274 2.33 -16.73 3.62
C PHE A 274 1.99 -15.37 4.24
N ALA A 275 1.05 -14.64 3.66
CA ALA A 275 0.53 -13.39 4.22
C ALA A 275 -0.14 -13.63 5.60
N GLU A 276 -0.93 -14.70 5.73
CA GLU A 276 -1.52 -15.12 7.00
C GLU A 276 -0.43 -15.47 8.03
N ARG A 277 0.54 -16.28 7.65
CA ARG A 277 1.66 -16.67 8.51
C ARG A 277 2.45 -15.46 9.01
N ARG A 278 2.73 -14.52 8.12
CA ARG A 278 3.43 -13.28 8.47
C ARG A 278 2.61 -12.43 9.43
N SER A 279 1.35 -12.20 9.09
CA SER A 279 0.45 -11.35 9.88
C SER A 279 0.16 -11.94 11.27
N ILE A 280 -0.11 -13.24 11.35
CA ILE A 280 -0.29 -13.95 12.62
C ILE A 280 0.99 -13.88 13.46
N GLY A 281 2.16 -14.10 12.82
CA GLY A 281 3.46 -14.00 13.49
C GLY A 281 3.68 -12.63 14.12
N LEU A 282 3.41 -11.54 13.41
CA LEU A 282 3.54 -10.18 13.93
C LEU A 282 2.63 -9.93 15.15
N HIS A 283 1.40 -10.44 15.14
CA HIS A 283 0.52 -10.35 16.30
C HIS A 283 0.98 -11.21 17.46
N LEU A 284 1.48 -12.44 17.20
CA LEU A 284 2.04 -13.30 18.25
C LEU A 284 3.25 -12.65 18.91
N ASP A 285 4.13 -12.01 18.14
CA ASP A 285 5.28 -11.29 18.65
C ASP A 285 4.86 -10.14 19.59
N GLU A 286 3.87 -9.30 19.19
CA GLU A 286 3.29 -8.29 20.08
C GLU A 286 2.70 -8.91 21.36
N LEU A 287 1.90 -9.97 21.23
CA LEU A 287 1.25 -10.63 22.37
C LEU A 287 2.23 -11.32 23.32
N ILE A 288 3.36 -11.81 22.83
CA ILE A 288 4.44 -12.36 23.66
C ILE A 288 5.13 -11.25 24.44
N VAL A 289 5.43 -10.12 23.80
CA VAL A 289 6.00 -8.93 24.46
C VAL A 289 5.05 -8.41 25.55
N ASP A 290 3.74 -8.41 25.29
CA ASP A 290 2.70 -7.97 26.22
C ASP A 290 2.37 -9.00 27.31
N ASP A 291 3.09 -10.12 27.38
CA ASP A 291 2.88 -11.23 28.35
C ASP A 291 1.47 -11.84 28.29
N ARG A 292 0.80 -11.78 27.13
CA ARG A 292 -0.54 -12.35 26.91
C ARG A 292 -0.50 -13.76 26.32
N VAL A 293 0.57 -14.07 25.57
CA VAL A 293 0.81 -15.36 24.92
C VAL A 293 2.23 -15.81 25.24
N ARG A 294 2.44 -17.12 25.26
CA ARG A 294 3.76 -17.73 25.35
C ARG A 294 3.99 -18.73 24.23
N ALA A 295 5.21 -18.77 23.70
CA ALA A 295 5.68 -19.88 22.88
C ALA A 295 6.05 -21.06 23.78
N LEU A 296 5.67 -22.27 23.36
CA LEU A 296 5.98 -23.52 24.03
C LEU A 296 7.19 -24.20 23.37
N GLU A 297 7.84 -25.11 24.09
CA GLU A 297 9.01 -25.86 23.60
C GLU A 297 8.71 -26.68 22.32
N ASP A 298 7.47 -27.12 22.14
CA ASP A 298 7.01 -27.87 20.97
C ASP A 298 6.59 -26.99 19.78
N GLY A 299 6.87 -25.65 19.84
CA GLY A 299 6.59 -24.69 18.78
C GLY A 299 5.12 -24.25 18.70
N ARG A 300 4.27 -24.62 19.66
CA ARG A 300 2.91 -24.11 19.78
C ARG A 300 2.85 -22.81 20.59
N PHE A 301 1.76 -22.11 20.48
CA PHE A 301 1.46 -20.88 21.21
C PHE A 301 0.28 -21.11 22.14
N ALA A 302 0.33 -20.55 23.34
CA ALA A 302 -0.73 -20.66 24.34
C ALA A 302 -0.96 -19.32 25.03
N LEU A 303 -2.18 -19.11 25.51
CA LEU A 303 -2.48 -17.98 26.40
C LEU A 303 -1.68 -18.12 27.72
N ARG A 304 -1.36 -16.99 28.32
CA ARG A 304 -0.81 -16.91 29.66
C ARG A 304 -1.89 -16.84 30.72
#